data_76fb5aa3ee6a76612bbb94ec350dcace
#
_entry.id   76fb5aa3ee6a76612bbb94ec350dcace
#
_cell.length_a   1.000
_cell.length_b   1.000
_cell.length_c   1.000
_cell.angle_alpha   90.00
_cell.angle_beta   90.00
_cell.angle_gamma   90.00
#
_symmetry.space_group_name_H-M   'P 1'
#
loop_
_entity.id
_entity.type
_entity.pdbx_description
1 polymer ?
#
loop_
_entity_poly.entity_id
_entity_poly.type
_entity_poly.pdbx_seq_one_letter_code
_entity_poly.pdbx_strand_id
1 'polypeptide(L)'
;MAVKPGWEGRFFEDFEVGDVYRCRLGRTVTEADNIWFTLLTNNTNQIHFNNEYGKRTEFGKCLINSALTLAIVAGLGVADVSENGFALGWDEIKLPNPLFAGDTLYSESEVLEKRESKSKPQWGIIKVRTRGIQQEGKVVIDYARSVMVWKKAHAPKQDLFPTVKDESK
;
A
#
# COMPACT_ATOMS: atom_id res chain seq x y z
N MET A 1 -17.92 15.41 27.15
CA MET A 1 -18.06 14.38 26.08
C MET A 1 -16.79 13.53 26.07
N ALA A 2 -16.92 12.20 25.95
CA ALA A 2 -15.77 11.32 25.87
C ALA A 2 -15.33 11.15 24.39
N VAL A 3 -14.08 11.48 24.09
CA VAL A 3 -13.48 11.23 22.79
C VAL A 3 -13.27 9.72 22.64
N LYS A 4 -13.73 9.15 21.53
CA LYS A 4 -13.54 7.73 21.24
C LYS A 4 -12.22 7.55 20.48
N PRO A 5 -11.40 6.53 20.83
CA PRO A 5 -10.19 6.26 20.10
C PRO A 5 -10.50 5.83 18.66
N GLY A 6 -9.68 6.27 17.71
CA GLY A 6 -9.69 5.81 16.33
C GLY A 6 -8.89 4.51 16.18
N TRP A 7 -8.73 4.06 14.92
CA TRP A 7 -7.81 3.01 14.59
C TRP A 7 -6.37 3.51 14.71
N GLU A 8 -5.53 2.79 15.45
CA GLU A 8 -4.13 3.15 15.73
C GLU A 8 -3.12 2.35 14.88
N GLY A 9 -3.59 1.48 14.00
CA GLY A 9 -2.74 0.54 13.28
C GLY A 9 -2.31 -0.65 14.14
N ARG A 10 -1.48 -1.53 13.55
CA ARG A 10 -0.89 -2.68 14.26
C ARG A 10 0.53 -2.37 14.68
N PHE A 11 0.91 -2.89 15.84
CA PHE A 11 2.27 -2.89 16.37
C PHE A 11 2.93 -4.24 16.13
N PHE A 12 4.24 -4.34 16.36
CA PHE A 12 4.98 -5.57 16.11
C PHE A 12 4.37 -6.79 16.80
N GLU A 13 3.85 -6.62 18.01
CA GLU A 13 3.24 -7.68 18.82
C GLU A 13 2.00 -8.28 18.17
N ASP A 14 1.27 -7.49 17.40
CA ASP A 14 -0.02 -7.85 16.80
C ASP A 14 0.09 -8.76 15.55
N PHE A 15 1.30 -9.06 15.08
CA PHE A 15 1.53 -9.89 13.92
C PHE A 15 1.90 -11.33 14.32
N GLU A 16 1.33 -12.30 13.62
CA GLU A 16 1.75 -13.71 13.69
C GLU A 16 2.07 -14.23 12.28
N VAL A 17 3.06 -15.16 12.20
CA VAL A 17 3.40 -15.78 10.92
C VAL A 17 2.23 -16.62 10.43
N GLY A 18 1.82 -16.42 9.17
CA GLY A 18 0.66 -17.05 8.56
C GLY A 18 -0.62 -16.20 8.62
N ASP A 19 -0.63 -15.08 9.37
CA ASP A 19 -1.76 -14.15 9.34
C ASP A 19 -1.96 -13.56 7.94
N VAL A 20 -3.22 -13.42 7.54
CA VAL A 20 -3.62 -12.80 6.29
C VAL A 20 -4.49 -11.58 6.57
N TYR A 21 -4.04 -10.42 6.12
CA TYR A 21 -4.76 -9.16 6.24
C TYR A 21 -5.33 -8.74 4.90
N ARG A 22 -6.64 -8.51 4.86
CA ARG A 22 -7.36 -7.99 3.69
C ARG A 22 -7.77 -6.56 3.93
N CYS A 23 -7.27 -5.66 3.10
CA CYS A 23 -7.68 -4.27 3.19
C CYS A 23 -9.20 -4.15 3.00
N ARG A 24 -9.87 -3.44 3.90
CA ARG A 24 -11.32 -3.20 3.83
C ARG A 24 -11.71 -2.33 2.63
N LEU A 25 -10.79 -1.51 2.14
CA LEU A 25 -11.05 -0.57 1.06
C LEU A 25 -10.63 -1.16 -0.28
N GLY A 26 -11.44 -0.93 -1.30
CA GLY A 26 -11.07 -1.07 -2.70
C GLY A 26 -10.87 0.32 -3.32
N ARG A 27 -9.99 0.42 -4.34
CA ARG A 27 -9.75 1.66 -5.06
C ARG A 27 -9.84 1.44 -6.56
N THR A 28 -10.79 2.11 -7.21
CA THR A 28 -10.88 2.14 -8.68
C THR A 28 -9.80 3.07 -9.23
N VAL A 29 -8.97 2.56 -10.15
CA VAL A 29 -7.91 3.32 -10.81
C VAL A 29 -8.51 4.08 -11.99
N THR A 30 -8.24 5.37 -12.07
CA THR A 30 -8.74 6.24 -13.15
C THR A 30 -7.67 6.52 -14.20
N GLU A 31 -8.09 6.96 -15.37
CA GLU A 31 -7.17 7.43 -16.42
C GLU A 31 -6.35 8.65 -15.92
N ALA A 32 -6.98 9.53 -15.15
CA ALA A 32 -6.29 10.68 -14.56
C ALA A 32 -5.16 10.27 -13.62
N ASP A 33 -5.37 9.25 -12.76
CA ASP A 33 -4.30 8.71 -11.90
C ASP A 33 -3.10 8.27 -12.73
N ASN A 34 -3.36 7.54 -13.82
CA ASN A 34 -2.31 6.98 -14.68
C ASN A 34 -1.50 8.07 -15.39
N ILE A 35 -2.19 9.04 -16.01
CA ILE A 35 -1.56 10.15 -16.72
C ILE A 35 -0.73 11.00 -15.76
N TRP A 36 -1.32 11.43 -14.64
CA TRP A 36 -0.63 12.26 -13.65
C TRP A 36 0.61 11.57 -13.08
N PHE A 37 0.47 10.34 -12.65
CA PHE A 37 1.60 9.58 -12.08
C PHE A 37 2.71 9.37 -13.10
N THR A 38 2.36 9.00 -14.32
CA THR A 38 3.34 8.75 -15.40
C THR A 38 4.12 10.00 -15.75
N LEU A 39 3.44 11.14 -15.92
CA LEU A 39 4.10 12.42 -16.24
C LEU A 39 4.91 12.95 -15.06
N LEU A 40 4.38 12.86 -13.83
CA LEU A 40 5.07 13.28 -12.61
C LEU A 40 6.39 12.52 -12.39
N THR A 41 6.46 11.26 -12.80
CA THR A 41 7.65 10.42 -12.68
C THR A 41 8.56 10.44 -13.91
N ASN A 42 8.33 11.35 -14.85
CA ASN A 42 9.08 11.48 -16.11
C ASN A 42 9.11 10.19 -16.96
N ASN A 43 8.09 9.34 -16.85
CA ASN A 43 7.98 8.16 -17.67
C ASN A 43 7.45 8.55 -19.07
N THR A 44 8.28 8.42 -20.09
CA THR A 44 7.97 8.83 -21.47
C THR A 44 7.28 7.75 -22.29
N ASN A 45 6.97 6.59 -21.71
CA ASN A 45 6.33 5.50 -22.45
C ASN A 45 4.86 5.80 -22.74
N GLN A 46 4.55 6.05 -23.99
CA GLN A 46 3.23 6.44 -24.48
C GLN A 46 2.12 5.42 -24.18
N ILE A 47 2.47 4.16 -23.87
CA ILE A 47 1.49 3.10 -23.55
C ILE A 47 0.63 3.47 -22.33
N HIS A 48 1.10 4.40 -21.47
CA HIS A 48 0.41 4.78 -20.24
C HIS A 48 -0.51 6.00 -20.38
N PHE A 49 -0.32 6.86 -21.42
CA PHE A 49 -1.02 8.14 -21.52
C PHE A 49 -1.46 8.57 -22.92
N ASN A 50 -1.11 7.81 -23.96
CA ASN A 50 -1.50 8.11 -25.33
C ASN A 50 -2.48 7.03 -25.83
N ASN A 51 -3.77 7.39 -25.88
CA ASN A 51 -4.82 6.47 -26.28
C ASN A 51 -4.67 5.96 -27.72
N GLU A 52 -4.16 6.80 -28.62
CA GLU A 52 -3.92 6.37 -30.03
C GLU A 52 -2.76 5.38 -30.12
N TYR A 53 -1.75 5.53 -29.26
CA TYR A 53 -0.69 4.54 -29.13
C TYR A 53 -1.20 3.24 -28.49
N GLY A 54 -1.94 3.36 -27.38
CA GLY A 54 -2.51 2.22 -26.64
C GLY A 54 -3.38 1.32 -27.54
N LYS A 55 -4.21 1.90 -28.42
CA LYS A 55 -5.03 1.16 -29.39
C LYS A 55 -4.23 0.29 -30.35
N ARG A 56 -2.96 0.62 -30.60
CA ARG A 56 -2.07 -0.11 -31.52
C ARG A 56 -1.26 -1.20 -30.83
N THR A 57 -1.35 -1.31 -29.51
CA THR A 57 -0.68 -2.35 -28.73
C THR A 57 -1.59 -3.59 -28.61
N GLU A 58 -1.02 -4.69 -28.18
CA GLU A 58 -1.75 -5.93 -27.87
C GLU A 58 -2.86 -5.73 -26.82
N PHE A 59 -2.79 -4.68 -26.01
CA PHE A 59 -3.77 -4.34 -24.98
C PHE A 59 -4.99 -3.59 -25.52
N GLY A 60 -4.90 -2.95 -26.70
CA GLY A 60 -5.99 -2.19 -27.30
C GLY A 60 -6.39 -0.91 -26.59
N LYS A 61 -5.71 -0.55 -25.49
CA LYS A 61 -5.94 0.64 -24.64
C LYS A 61 -4.72 0.94 -23.77
N CYS A 62 -4.72 2.10 -23.12
CA CYS A 62 -3.63 2.47 -22.20
C CYS A 62 -3.52 1.51 -21.03
N LEU A 63 -2.30 1.02 -20.79
CA LEU A 63 -1.96 0.18 -19.65
C LEU A 63 -1.67 1.06 -18.43
N ILE A 64 -2.12 0.67 -17.25
CA ILE A 64 -1.75 1.35 -16.00
C ILE A 64 -0.25 1.17 -15.73
N ASN A 65 0.40 2.26 -15.32
CA ASN A 65 1.81 2.26 -14.94
C ASN A 65 2.07 1.28 -13.79
N SER A 66 3.05 0.41 -13.96
CA SER A 66 3.37 -0.65 -12.98
C SER A 66 3.80 -0.09 -11.62
N ALA A 67 4.53 1.03 -11.59
CA ALA A 67 4.89 1.68 -10.35
C ALA A 67 3.69 2.32 -9.65
N LEU A 68 2.69 2.83 -10.40
CA LEU A 68 1.42 3.28 -9.83
C LEU A 68 0.64 2.11 -9.22
N THR A 69 0.60 0.96 -9.90
CA THR A 69 -0.03 -0.26 -9.37
C THR A 69 0.61 -0.66 -8.03
N LEU A 70 1.94 -0.69 -7.96
CA LEU A 70 2.67 -0.96 -6.72
C LEU A 70 2.31 0.06 -5.63
N ALA A 71 2.33 1.35 -5.94
CA ALA A 71 2.05 2.43 -4.99
C ALA A 71 0.63 2.33 -4.41
N ILE A 72 -0.38 2.07 -5.25
CA ILE A 72 -1.78 1.93 -4.82
C ILE A 72 -1.94 0.71 -3.91
N VAL A 73 -1.43 -0.46 -4.32
CA VAL A 73 -1.58 -1.70 -3.55
C VAL A 73 -0.82 -1.62 -2.22
N ALA A 74 0.38 -1.02 -2.21
CA ALA A 74 1.10 -0.76 -0.98
C ALA A 74 0.34 0.21 -0.06
N GLY A 75 -0.23 1.28 -0.63
CA GLY A 75 -1.05 2.26 0.09
C GLY A 75 -2.31 1.66 0.72
N LEU A 76 -3.03 0.80 -0.02
CA LEU A 76 -4.19 0.08 0.51
C LEU A 76 -3.85 -0.79 1.73
N GLY A 77 -2.65 -1.35 1.78
CA GLY A 77 -2.19 -2.20 2.89
C GLY A 77 -1.59 -1.42 4.08
N VAL A 78 -1.51 -0.08 4.05
CA VAL A 78 -0.86 0.70 5.11
C VAL A 78 -1.51 0.46 6.46
N ALA A 79 -2.82 0.66 6.56
CA ALA A 79 -3.55 0.52 7.83
C ALA A 79 -3.38 -0.86 8.48
N ASP A 80 -3.18 -1.91 7.67
CA ASP A 80 -3.07 -3.27 8.16
C ASP A 80 -1.63 -3.70 8.46
N VAL A 81 -0.64 -3.18 7.73
CA VAL A 81 0.72 -3.76 7.74
C VAL A 81 1.79 -2.75 8.15
N SER A 82 1.62 -1.46 7.87
CA SER A 82 2.72 -0.49 8.00
C SER A 82 2.33 0.87 8.55
N GLU A 83 1.16 1.03 9.16
CA GLU A 83 0.73 2.28 9.83
C GLU A 83 1.75 2.72 10.87
N ASN A 84 2.24 1.78 11.68
CA ASN A 84 3.24 1.99 12.73
C ASN A 84 4.64 1.56 12.29
N GLY A 85 4.98 1.74 11.00
CA GLY A 85 6.24 1.26 10.49
C GLY A 85 6.65 1.92 9.18
N PHE A 86 7.73 1.42 8.62
CA PHE A 86 8.22 1.84 7.29
C PHE A 86 8.86 0.67 6.56
N ALA A 87 8.77 0.71 5.22
CA ALA A 87 9.34 -0.31 4.37
C ALA A 87 10.88 -0.26 4.39
N LEU A 88 11.51 -1.42 4.48
CA LEU A 88 12.96 -1.59 4.34
C LEU A 88 13.36 -1.94 2.91
N GLY A 89 12.47 -2.59 2.17
CA GLY A 89 12.70 -3.00 0.79
C GLY A 89 11.57 -3.86 0.24
N TRP A 90 11.59 -4.04 -1.06
CA TRP A 90 10.70 -4.91 -1.81
C TRP A 90 11.49 -5.97 -2.54
N ASP A 91 11.00 -7.20 -2.53
CA ASP A 91 11.58 -8.34 -3.21
C ASP A 91 10.54 -8.96 -4.17
N GLU A 92 11.02 -9.59 -5.24
CA GLU A 92 10.24 -10.44 -6.13
C GLU A 92 8.98 -9.78 -6.71
N ILE A 93 9.05 -8.51 -7.08
CA ILE A 93 7.89 -7.82 -7.69
C ILE A 93 7.56 -8.45 -9.04
N LYS A 94 6.34 -8.97 -9.17
CA LYS A 94 5.79 -9.59 -10.39
C LYS A 94 4.49 -8.92 -10.77
N LEU A 95 4.25 -8.78 -12.07
CA LEU A 95 3.04 -8.19 -12.66
C LEU A 95 2.40 -9.22 -13.60
N PRO A 96 1.70 -10.23 -13.04
CA PRO A 96 1.21 -11.37 -13.83
C PRO A 96 0.08 -11.03 -14.80
N ASN A 97 -0.69 -9.97 -14.52
CA ASN A 97 -1.81 -9.56 -15.38
C ASN A 97 -1.82 -8.03 -15.54
N PRO A 98 -2.24 -7.52 -16.71
CA PRO A 98 -2.36 -6.10 -16.95
C PRO A 98 -3.49 -5.48 -16.12
N LEU A 99 -3.34 -4.19 -15.80
CA LEU A 99 -4.33 -3.37 -15.13
C LEU A 99 -4.70 -2.20 -16.03
N PHE A 100 -6.00 -1.83 -16.01
CA PHE A 100 -6.54 -0.77 -16.86
C PHE A 100 -7.32 0.26 -16.06
N ALA A 101 -7.51 1.44 -16.61
CA ALA A 101 -8.41 2.43 -16.04
C ALA A 101 -9.85 1.87 -15.98
N GLY A 102 -10.52 2.07 -14.84
CA GLY A 102 -11.82 1.48 -14.51
C GLY A 102 -11.73 0.22 -13.65
N ASP A 103 -10.57 -0.44 -13.57
CA ASP A 103 -10.38 -1.57 -12.67
C ASP A 103 -10.30 -1.10 -11.20
N THR A 104 -10.84 -1.92 -10.31
CA THR A 104 -10.80 -1.68 -8.87
C THR A 104 -9.82 -2.63 -8.21
N LEU A 105 -8.86 -2.08 -7.48
CA LEU A 105 -7.81 -2.80 -6.77
C LEU A 105 -8.18 -3.04 -5.31
N TYR A 106 -7.84 -4.23 -4.83
CA TYR A 106 -7.85 -4.66 -3.44
C TYR A 106 -6.46 -5.15 -3.05
N SER A 107 -6.11 -5.07 -1.77
CA SER A 107 -4.83 -5.52 -1.24
C SER A 107 -5.04 -6.62 -0.21
N GLU A 108 -4.26 -7.69 -0.33
CA GLU A 108 -4.16 -8.78 0.64
C GLU A 108 -2.70 -9.01 0.99
N SER A 109 -2.38 -9.10 2.28
CA SER A 109 -1.01 -9.32 2.77
C SER A 109 -0.95 -10.49 3.72
N GLU A 110 -0.01 -11.41 3.49
CA GLU A 110 0.30 -12.57 4.32
C GLU A 110 1.63 -12.34 5.05
N VAL A 111 1.69 -12.59 6.35
CA VAL A 111 2.92 -12.52 7.14
C VAL A 111 3.75 -13.77 6.92
N LEU A 112 4.93 -13.62 6.31
CA LEU A 112 5.85 -14.72 6.01
C LEU A 112 6.87 -14.94 7.13
N GLU A 113 7.37 -13.84 7.72
CA GLU A 113 8.41 -13.86 8.74
C GLU A 113 8.15 -12.77 9.77
N LYS A 114 8.53 -13.05 11.02
CA LYS A 114 8.51 -12.10 12.14
C LYS A 114 9.78 -12.28 12.96
N ARG A 115 10.48 -11.19 13.23
CA ARG A 115 11.67 -11.21 14.09
C ARG A 115 11.92 -9.86 14.74
N GLU A 116 12.60 -9.88 15.86
CA GLU A 116 13.08 -8.65 16.49
C GLU A 116 14.23 -8.02 15.71
N SER A 117 14.35 -6.69 15.80
CA SER A 117 15.50 -5.99 15.26
C SER A 117 16.70 -6.16 16.18
N LYS A 118 17.83 -6.64 15.63
CA LYS A 118 19.09 -6.84 16.41
C LYS A 118 19.76 -5.53 16.81
N SER A 119 19.61 -4.48 16.00
CA SER A 119 20.29 -3.19 16.20
C SER A 119 19.41 -2.10 16.81
N LYS A 120 18.09 -2.29 16.81
CA LYS A 120 17.08 -1.31 17.27
C LYS A 120 16.06 -2.01 18.16
N PRO A 121 16.29 -2.16 19.47
CA PRO A 121 15.44 -2.97 20.35
C PRO A 121 13.97 -2.56 20.42
N GLN A 122 13.67 -1.28 20.12
CA GLN A 122 12.32 -0.73 20.08
C GLN A 122 11.51 -1.14 18.83
N TRP A 123 12.13 -1.86 17.89
CA TRP A 123 11.54 -2.26 16.64
C TRP A 123 11.51 -3.78 16.45
N GLY A 124 10.52 -4.25 15.73
CA GLY A 124 10.53 -5.55 15.09
C GLY A 124 10.56 -5.43 13.57
N ILE A 125 10.79 -6.53 12.90
CA ILE A 125 10.78 -6.64 11.44
C ILE A 125 9.82 -7.76 11.07
N ILE A 126 8.91 -7.46 10.17
CA ILE A 126 8.05 -8.45 9.51
C ILE A 126 8.38 -8.51 8.03
N LYS A 127 8.28 -9.68 7.43
CA LYS A 127 8.26 -9.86 5.99
C LYS A 127 6.88 -10.28 5.58
N VAL A 128 6.28 -9.59 4.63
CA VAL A 128 4.94 -9.88 4.14
C VAL A 128 4.96 -10.08 2.64
N ARG A 129 4.15 -11.02 2.13
CA ARG A 129 3.79 -11.13 0.72
C ARG A 129 2.49 -10.38 0.51
N THR A 130 2.49 -9.43 -0.41
CA THR A 130 1.31 -8.64 -0.73
C THR A 130 0.87 -8.92 -2.16
N ARG A 131 -0.43 -9.16 -2.34
CA ARG A 131 -1.07 -9.32 -3.64
C ARG A 131 -2.04 -8.18 -3.89
N GLY A 132 -1.93 -7.54 -5.05
CA GLY A 132 -2.94 -6.64 -5.59
C GLY A 132 -3.89 -7.45 -6.47
N ILE A 133 -5.17 -7.42 -6.13
CA ILE A 133 -6.20 -8.25 -6.77
C ILE A 133 -7.25 -7.31 -7.37
N GLN A 134 -7.57 -7.47 -8.66
CA GLN A 134 -8.62 -6.69 -9.28
C GLN A 134 -10.00 -7.33 -9.05
N GLN A 135 -11.09 -6.60 -9.33
CA GLN A 135 -12.49 -6.96 -9.00
C GLN A 135 -12.95 -8.34 -9.51
N GLU A 136 -12.31 -8.88 -10.55
CA GLU A 136 -12.61 -10.22 -11.08
C GLU A 136 -11.78 -11.33 -10.42
N GLY A 137 -10.96 -11.01 -9.41
CA GLY A 137 -10.13 -11.95 -8.70
C GLY A 137 -8.75 -12.22 -9.34
N LYS A 138 -8.37 -11.50 -10.40
CA LYS A 138 -7.05 -11.64 -11.03
C LYS A 138 -5.98 -10.91 -10.22
N VAL A 139 -4.87 -11.58 -9.95
CA VAL A 139 -3.70 -10.95 -9.32
C VAL A 139 -2.99 -10.10 -10.37
N VAL A 140 -2.88 -8.80 -10.15
CA VAL A 140 -2.22 -7.86 -11.05
C VAL A 140 -0.82 -7.49 -10.60
N ILE A 141 -0.54 -7.65 -9.32
CA ILE A 141 0.80 -7.50 -8.74
C ILE A 141 0.96 -8.45 -7.56
N ASP A 142 2.15 -9.01 -7.42
CA ASP A 142 2.56 -9.89 -6.32
C ASP A 142 3.99 -9.52 -5.92
N TYR A 143 4.23 -9.23 -4.65
CA TYR A 143 5.55 -8.87 -4.15
C TYR A 143 5.72 -9.25 -2.69
N ALA A 144 6.97 -9.46 -2.27
CA ALA A 144 7.34 -9.50 -0.87
C ALA A 144 7.93 -8.15 -0.44
N ARG A 145 7.71 -7.74 0.81
CA ARG A 145 8.37 -6.58 1.40
C ARG A 145 8.74 -6.83 2.86
N SER A 146 9.86 -6.24 3.27
CA SER A 146 10.24 -6.18 4.68
C SER A 146 9.84 -4.84 5.27
N VAL A 147 9.17 -4.86 6.42
CA VAL A 147 8.69 -3.67 7.12
C VAL A 147 9.26 -3.65 8.53
N MET A 148 9.83 -2.53 8.92
CA MET A 148 10.22 -2.27 10.29
C MET A 148 9.04 -1.66 11.02
N VAL A 149 8.56 -2.29 12.10
CA VAL A 149 7.35 -1.93 12.82
C VAL A 149 7.69 -1.63 14.27
N TRP A 150 7.09 -0.57 14.83
CA TRP A 150 7.24 -0.23 16.24
C TRP A 150 6.72 -1.34 17.16
N LYS A 151 7.46 -1.60 18.24
CA LYS A 151 6.90 -2.27 19.42
C LYS A 151 6.01 -1.29 20.16
N LYS A 152 4.84 -1.73 20.59
CA LYS A 152 3.79 -0.87 21.18
C LYS A 152 4.29 0.02 22.32
N ALA A 153 5.13 -0.53 23.19
CA ALA A 153 5.68 0.19 24.33
C ALA A 153 6.64 1.34 23.94
N HIS A 154 7.15 1.37 22.73
CA HIS A 154 8.14 2.34 22.24
C HIS A 154 7.62 3.27 21.15
N ALA A 155 6.41 3.03 20.66
CA ALA A 155 5.82 3.85 19.61
C ALA A 155 5.55 5.27 20.10
N PRO A 156 5.73 6.30 19.27
CA PRO A 156 5.32 7.66 19.61
C PRO A 156 3.79 7.71 19.80
N LYS A 157 3.33 8.59 20.67
CA LYS A 157 1.89 8.84 20.82
C LYS A 157 1.32 9.35 19.49
N GLN A 158 0.23 8.75 19.03
CA GLN A 158 -0.41 9.13 17.77
C GLN A 158 -1.41 10.27 17.95
N ASP A 159 -1.93 10.48 19.17
CA ASP A 159 -2.84 11.59 19.44
C ASP A 159 -2.09 12.92 19.45
N LEU A 160 -2.11 13.55 18.31
CA LEU A 160 -1.55 14.88 18.06
C LEU A 160 -2.65 15.94 17.90
N PHE A 161 -3.89 15.61 18.29
CA PHE A 161 -5.01 16.54 18.13
C PHE A 161 -4.78 17.78 19.00
N PRO A 162 -4.80 18.99 18.42
CA PRO A 162 -4.53 20.20 19.17
C PRO A 162 -5.66 20.53 20.14
N THR A 163 -5.31 21.06 21.30
CA THR A 163 -6.31 21.63 22.20
C THR A 163 -6.89 22.89 21.59
N VAL A 164 -8.22 22.92 21.43
CA VAL A 164 -8.93 24.10 20.96
C VAL A 164 -8.74 25.23 21.97
N LYS A 165 -8.17 26.35 21.51
CA LYS A 165 -8.12 27.58 22.31
C LYS A 165 -9.49 28.23 22.24
N ASP A 166 -10.13 28.44 23.38
CA ASP A 166 -11.39 29.16 23.44
C ASP A 166 -11.11 30.63 23.13
N GLU A 167 -11.54 31.11 21.95
CA GLU A 167 -11.37 32.52 21.53
C GLU A 167 -12.43 33.45 22.13
N SER A 168 -13.26 32.93 23.00
CA SER A 168 -14.31 33.72 23.69
C SER A 168 -13.74 34.41 24.94
N LYS A 169 -12.85 35.41 24.73
CA LYS A 169 -12.57 36.49 25.70
C LYS A 169 -12.24 37.78 24.96
#